data_0e2f20243c41d2f2338453bebfb06d00
#
_entry.id   0e2f20243c41d2f2338453bebfb06d00
#
_cell.length_a   1.000
_cell.length_b   1.000
_cell.length_c   1.000
_cell.angle_alpha   90.00
_cell.angle_beta   90.00
_cell.angle_gamma   90.00
#
_symmetry.space_group_name_H-M   'P 1'
#
loop_
_entity.id
_entity.type
_entity.pdbx_description
1 polymer ?
#
loop_
_entity_poly.entity_id
_entity_poly.type
_entity_poly.pdbx_seq_one_letter_code
_entity_poly.pdbx_strand_id
1 'polypeptide(L)'
;EALKGVDIAIKAFEQIPDRKLYIAGTGPMMDEMQAYVKEHNIQNVKFLGYLQKEDMTEKFYHAKAVIMTSQCYEAFAMTIAEAYSYGVPVIAGRVGNMEGMVQEGVTGVKFTYNSSSDLAEKVKEFEQLDRVTLKENAREFYQERLRPEDNYQKLMEIYESISAN
;
A
#
# COMPACT_ATOMS: atom_id res chain seq x y z
N GLU A 1 8.39 -12.02 4.27
CA GLU A 1 9.71 -11.46 4.63
C GLU A 1 9.50 -10.39 5.70
N ALA A 2 10.40 -10.36 6.72
CA ALA A 2 10.34 -9.33 7.79
C ALA A 2 10.34 -7.92 7.21
N LEU A 3 11.03 -7.72 6.09
CA LEU A 3 11.12 -6.44 5.38
C LEU A 3 9.78 -5.87 4.86
N LYS A 4 8.72 -6.66 4.79
CA LYS A 4 7.39 -6.16 4.38
C LYS A 4 6.57 -5.55 5.52
N GLY A 5 7.04 -5.69 6.77
CA GLY A 5 6.46 -5.01 7.94
C GLY A 5 5.02 -5.42 8.26
N VAL A 6 4.63 -6.65 7.96
CA VAL A 6 3.28 -7.15 8.25
C VAL A 6 2.96 -7.10 9.75
N ASP A 7 3.95 -7.31 10.59
CA ASP A 7 3.84 -7.19 12.05
C ASP A 7 3.46 -5.76 12.49
N ILE A 8 3.96 -4.73 11.80
CA ILE A 8 3.61 -3.33 12.06
C ILE A 8 2.11 -3.10 11.78
N ALA A 9 1.62 -3.62 10.64
CA ALA A 9 0.20 -3.52 10.30
C ALA A 9 -0.68 -4.23 11.33
N ILE A 10 -0.33 -5.45 11.74
CA ILE A 10 -1.10 -6.23 12.74
C ILE A 10 -1.14 -5.49 14.07
N LYS A 11 0.03 -5.04 14.59
CA LYS A 11 0.12 -4.27 15.85
C LYS A 11 -0.62 -2.93 15.80
N ALA A 12 -0.72 -2.31 14.62
CA ALA A 12 -1.52 -1.10 14.45
C ALA A 12 -3.02 -1.42 14.55
N PHE A 13 -3.49 -2.48 13.89
CA PHE A 13 -4.91 -2.87 13.89
C PHE A 13 -5.36 -3.50 15.21
N GLU A 14 -4.45 -4.04 16.00
CA GLU A 14 -4.72 -4.41 17.41
C GLU A 14 -5.19 -3.20 18.23
N GLN A 15 -4.67 -2.00 17.94
CA GLN A 15 -5.03 -0.74 18.64
C GLN A 15 -6.34 -0.11 18.13
N ILE A 16 -6.88 -0.58 17.00
CA ILE A 16 -8.10 -0.08 16.37
C ILE A 16 -9.04 -1.23 16.00
N PRO A 17 -9.56 -1.97 16.99
CA PRO A 17 -10.24 -3.26 16.79
C PRO A 17 -11.56 -3.15 15.99
N ASP A 18 -12.11 -1.98 15.84
CA ASP A 18 -13.30 -1.68 15.04
C ASP A 18 -13.01 -1.48 13.53
N ARG A 19 -11.75 -1.54 13.11
CA ARG A 19 -11.32 -1.53 11.70
C ARG A 19 -10.83 -2.91 11.27
N LYS A 20 -11.05 -3.25 10.01
CA LYS A 20 -10.66 -4.55 9.45
C LYS A 20 -9.40 -4.43 8.62
N LEU A 21 -8.47 -5.34 8.85
CA LEU A 21 -7.27 -5.54 8.04
C LEU A 21 -7.34 -6.86 7.29
N TYR A 22 -7.14 -6.81 5.99
CA TYR A 22 -6.99 -8.00 5.15
C TYR A 22 -5.54 -8.08 4.66
N ILE A 23 -4.89 -9.20 4.89
CA ILE A 23 -3.49 -9.44 4.51
C ILE A 23 -3.49 -10.48 3.38
N ALA A 24 -3.16 -10.02 2.17
CA ALA A 24 -2.99 -10.88 1.00
C ALA A 24 -1.52 -11.21 0.80
N GLY A 25 -1.25 -12.44 0.40
CA GLY A 25 0.08 -12.98 0.18
C GLY A 25 0.44 -14.10 1.13
N THR A 26 1.61 -14.69 0.89
CA THR A 26 2.21 -15.74 1.71
C THR A 26 3.67 -15.41 1.99
N GLY A 27 4.25 -16.04 2.98
CA GLY A 27 5.66 -15.84 3.30
C GLY A 27 6.12 -16.58 4.56
N PRO A 28 7.41 -16.61 4.82
CA PRO A 28 7.98 -17.42 5.91
C PRO A 28 7.52 -17.00 7.31
N MET A 29 7.03 -15.77 7.48
CA MET A 29 6.51 -15.28 8.77
C MET A 29 5.00 -15.51 8.94
N MET A 30 4.32 -16.19 8.01
CA MET A 30 2.86 -16.35 8.06
C MET A 30 2.40 -17.03 9.33
N ASP A 31 3.03 -18.16 9.68
CA ASP A 31 2.65 -18.94 10.86
C ASP A 31 2.89 -18.17 12.16
N GLU A 32 4.00 -17.44 12.24
CA GLU A 32 4.32 -16.57 13.38
C GLU A 32 3.29 -15.46 13.55
N MET A 33 2.93 -14.78 12.46
CA MET A 33 1.94 -13.70 12.48
C MET A 33 0.53 -14.22 12.81
N GLN A 34 0.15 -15.39 12.31
CA GLN A 34 -1.12 -16.04 12.68
C GLN A 34 -1.14 -16.45 14.16
N ALA A 35 -0.01 -16.97 14.68
CA ALA A 35 0.11 -17.31 16.09
C ALA A 35 -0.04 -16.04 16.96
N TYR A 36 0.64 -14.95 16.60
CA TYR A 36 0.52 -13.66 17.29
C TYR A 36 -0.94 -13.17 17.33
N VAL A 37 -1.63 -13.15 16.19
CA VAL A 37 -3.04 -12.72 16.09
C VAL A 37 -3.94 -13.58 17.00
N LYS A 38 -3.69 -14.89 17.07
CA LYS A 38 -4.44 -15.81 17.94
C LYS A 38 -4.13 -15.60 19.41
N GLU A 39 -2.87 -15.47 19.78
CA GLU A 39 -2.41 -15.27 21.18
C GLU A 39 -2.95 -13.96 21.77
N HIS A 40 -2.95 -12.89 20.96
CA HIS A 40 -3.47 -11.57 21.36
C HIS A 40 -4.97 -11.42 21.15
N ASN A 41 -5.68 -12.48 20.74
CA ASN A 41 -7.12 -12.49 20.48
C ASN A 41 -7.57 -11.36 19.52
N ILE A 42 -6.79 -11.07 18.47
CA ILE A 42 -7.07 -10.01 17.49
C ILE A 42 -8.11 -10.53 16.48
N GLN A 43 -9.34 -9.97 16.53
CA GLN A 43 -10.48 -10.47 15.74
C GLN A 43 -10.66 -9.75 14.39
N ASN A 44 -10.02 -8.63 14.20
CA ASN A 44 -10.20 -7.72 13.05
C ASN A 44 -9.14 -7.88 11.95
N VAL A 45 -8.19 -8.81 12.12
CA VAL A 45 -7.15 -9.15 11.13
C VAL A 45 -7.50 -10.47 10.46
N LYS A 46 -7.49 -10.49 9.12
CA LYS A 46 -7.76 -11.68 8.33
C LYS A 46 -6.68 -11.93 7.28
N PHE A 47 -6.07 -13.10 7.33
CA PHE A 47 -5.14 -13.57 6.32
C PHE A 47 -5.90 -14.21 5.16
N LEU A 48 -5.62 -13.76 3.94
CA LEU A 48 -6.27 -14.23 2.72
C LEU A 48 -5.43 -15.27 1.96
N GLY A 49 -4.14 -15.42 2.36
CA GLY A 49 -3.21 -16.25 1.61
C GLY A 49 -2.85 -15.66 0.25
N TYR A 50 -2.36 -16.50 -0.65
CA TYR A 50 -2.12 -16.09 -2.03
C TYR A 50 -3.45 -15.89 -2.76
N LEU A 51 -3.60 -14.74 -3.42
CA LEU A 51 -4.76 -14.43 -4.26
C LEU A 51 -4.35 -14.45 -5.73
N GLN A 52 -5.22 -15.01 -6.57
CA GLN A 52 -5.14 -14.85 -8.02
C GLN A 52 -5.47 -13.41 -8.40
N LYS A 53 -5.14 -13.02 -9.64
CA LYS A 53 -5.31 -11.66 -10.14
C LYS A 53 -6.76 -11.16 -10.02
N GLU A 54 -7.70 -12.02 -10.34
CA GLU A 54 -9.14 -11.72 -10.32
C GLU A 54 -9.61 -11.42 -8.88
N ASP A 55 -9.22 -12.26 -7.93
CA ASP A 55 -9.56 -12.10 -6.51
C ASP A 55 -8.89 -10.85 -5.91
N MET A 56 -7.64 -10.58 -6.29
CA MET A 56 -6.93 -9.37 -5.87
C MET A 56 -7.61 -8.12 -6.42
N THR A 57 -8.04 -8.14 -7.67
CA THR A 57 -8.79 -7.05 -8.30
C THR A 57 -10.07 -6.74 -7.52
N GLU A 58 -10.82 -7.78 -7.13
CA GLU A 58 -12.02 -7.61 -6.29
C GLU A 58 -11.68 -6.93 -4.96
N LYS A 59 -10.56 -7.32 -4.31
CA LYS A 59 -10.14 -6.69 -3.06
C LYS A 59 -9.78 -5.22 -3.24
N PHE A 60 -9.10 -4.84 -4.33
CA PHE A 60 -8.85 -3.44 -4.64
C PHE A 60 -10.15 -2.64 -4.78
N TYR A 61 -11.14 -3.13 -5.52
CA TYR A 61 -12.42 -2.42 -5.69
C TYR A 61 -13.14 -2.16 -4.36
N HIS A 62 -13.03 -3.07 -3.40
CA HIS A 62 -13.70 -2.96 -2.10
C HIS A 62 -12.84 -2.35 -1.00
N ALA A 63 -11.54 -2.16 -1.24
CA ALA A 63 -10.64 -1.55 -0.27
C ALA A 63 -10.96 -0.06 -0.04
N LYS A 64 -10.85 0.37 1.21
CA LYS A 64 -10.85 1.80 1.55
C LYS A 64 -9.49 2.43 1.23
N ALA A 65 -8.43 1.71 1.56
CA ALA A 65 -7.04 2.05 1.27
C ALA A 65 -6.19 0.78 1.18
N VAL A 66 -5.04 0.89 0.52
CA VAL A 66 -3.94 -0.10 0.61
C VAL A 66 -2.94 0.40 1.64
N ILE A 67 -2.45 -0.50 2.49
CA ILE A 67 -1.47 -0.18 3.52
C ILE A 67 -0.12 -0.76 3.12
N MET A 68 0.89 0.10 3.08
CA MET A 68 2.26 -0.24 2.72
C MET A 68 3.18 -0.03 3.93
N THR A 69 3.51 -1.14 4.59
CA THR A 69 4.37 -1.16 5.78
C THR A 69 5.81 -1.58 5.49
N SER A 70 6.19 -1.66 4.21
CA SER A 70 7.53 -2.10 3.80
C SER A 70 8.62 -1.34 4.53
N GLN A 71 9.62 -2.08 5.03
CA GLN A 71 10.75 -1.55 5.81
C GLN A 71 12.01 -1.41 4.94
N CYS A 72 11.91 -1.68 3.65
CA CYS A 72 13.02 -1.56 2.72
C CYS A 72 12.85 -0.40 1.74
N TYR A 73 13.97 0.09 1.24
CA TYR A 73 14.00 1.04 0.14
C TYR A 73 13.64 0.30 -1.15
N GLU A 74 12.37 0.36 -1.53
CA GLU A 74 11.94 -0.19 -2.80
C GLU A 74 12.32 0.75 -3.94
N ALA A 75 12.89 0.21 -5.01
CA ALA A 75 13.23 0.99 -6.21
C ALA A 75 11.95 1.56 -6.86
N PHE A 76 10.88 0.75 -6.89
CA PHE A 76 9.56 1.15 -7.34
C PHE A 76 8.49 0.31 -6.62
N ALA A 77 7.57 0.99 -5.94
CA ALA A 77 6.51 0.31 -5.19
C ALA A 77 5.34 -0.07 -6.11
N MET A 78 5.47 -1.19 -6.83
CA MET A 78 4.46 -1.69 -7.78
C MET A 78 3.06 -1.76 -7.18
N THR A 79 2.95 -2.17 -5.91
CA THR A 79 1.65 -2.26 -5.22
C THR A 79 0.96 -0.90 -5.12
N ILE A 80 1.70 0.22 -4.99
CA ILE A 80 1.13 1.57 -5.02
C ILE A 80 0.58 1.88 -6.42
N ALA A 81 1.36 1.57 -7.48
CA ALA A 81 0.90 1.76 -8.85
C ALA A 81 -0.35 0.93 -9.16
N GLU A 82 -0.38 -0.33 -8.70
CA GLU A 82 -1.55 -1.19 -8.82
C GLU A 82 -2.75 -0.60 -8.07
N ALA A 83 -2.61 -0.20 -6.81
CA ALA A 83 -3.68 0.42 -6.03
C ALA A 83 -4.25 1.66 -6.74
N TYR A 84 -3.38 2.55 -7.21
CA TYR A 84 -3.78 3.75 -7.93
C TYR A 84 -4.44 3.46 -9.28
N SER A 85 -4.08 2.37 -9.95
CA SER A 85 -4.75 1.95 -11.19
C SER A 85 -6.22 1.60 -10.98
N TYR A 86 -6.60 1.23 -9.76
CA TYR A 86 -7.99 1.01 -9.33
C TYR A 86 -8.60 2.21 -8.60
N GLY A 87 -7.87 3.33 -8.52
CA GLY A 87 -8.30 4.50 -7.75
C GLY A 87 -8.35 4.23 -6.25
N VAL A 88 -7.47 3.37 -5.72
CA VAL A 88 -7.42 3.07 -4.28
C VAL A 88 -6.32 3.90 -3.63
N PRO A 89 -6.64 4.79 -2.67
CA PRO A 89 -5.64 5.56 -1.94
C PRO A 89 -4.72 4.67 -1.10
N VAL A 90 -3.56 5.20 -0.72
CA VAL A 90 -2.54 4.43 -0.02
C VAL A 90 -2.17 5.07 1.32
N ILE A 91 -1.99 4.25 2.35
CA ILE A 91 -1.39 4.62 3.62
C ILE A 91 0.01 3.99 3.65
N ALA A 92 1.08 4.80 3.58
CA ALA A 92 2.44 4.29 3.41
C ALA A 92 3.40 4.78 4.49
N GLY A 93 4.39 3.94 4.84
CA GLY A 93 5.52 4.37 5.66
C GLY A 93 6.39 5.39 4.94
N ARG A 94 6.93 6.36 5.68
CA ARG A 94 7.89 7.35 5.17
C ARG A 94 9.25 6.68 4.97
N VAL A 95 9.41 5.95 3.87
CA VAL A 95 10.66 5.26 3.51
C VAL A 95 10.82 5.16 2.00
N GLY A 96 12.01 5.55 1.51
CA GLY A 96 12.39 5.39 0.11
C GLY A 96 11.41 6.03 -0.88
N ASN A 97 11.23 5.40 -2.02
CA ASN A 97 10.37 5.91 -3.09
C ASN A 97 8.87 5.91 -2.74
N MET A 98 8.42 5.14 -1.74
CA MET A 98 7.02 5.19 -1.28
C MET A 98 6.65 6.59 -0.81
N GLU A 99 7.60 7.31 -0.16
CA GLU A 99 7.36 8.68 0.30
C GLU A 99 7.07 9.66 -0.83
N GLY A 100 7.73 9.48 -1.99
CA GLY A 100 7.51 10.31 -3.17
C GLY A 100 6.26 9.92 -3.97
N MET A 101 5.83 8.67 -3.89
CA MET A 101 4.65 8.18 -4.61
C MET A 101 3.33 8.52 -3.93
N VAL A 102 3.31 8.71 -2.61
CA VAL A 102 2.11 9.09 -1.85
C VAL A 102 2.13 10.58 -1.55
N GLN A 103 1.14 11.30 -2.06
CA GLN A 103 0.92 12.72 -1.78
C GLN A 103 -0.01 12.86 -0.57
N GLU A 104 0.52 13.46 0.50
CA GLU A 104 -0.17 13.63 1.79
C GLU A 104 -1.50 14.37 1.63
N GLY A 105 -2.60 13.75 2.07
CA GLY A 105 -3.95 14.30 1.99
C GLY A 105 -4.55 14.35 0.58
N VAL A 106 -3.78 13.94 -0.47
CA VAL A 106 -4.20 14.00 -1.88
C VAL A 106 -4.43 12.61 -2.45
N THR A 107 -3.43 11.72 -2.39
CA THR A 107 -3.56 10.34 -2.86
C THR A 107 -3.51 9.32 -1.72
N GLY A 108 -3.36 9.80 -0.48
CA GLY A 108 -3.29 8.98 0.71
C GLY A 108 -2.68 9.74 1.88
N VAL A 109 -2.20 9.01 2.87
CA VAL A 109 -1.49 9.57 4.04
C VAL A 109 -0.20 8.79 4.32
N LYS A 110 0.72 9.41 5.03
CA LYS A 110 2.00 8.81 5.37
C LYS A 110 2.19 8.71 6.87
N PHE A 111 2.66 7.56 7.34
CA PHE A 111 3.00 7.34 8.74
C PHE A 111 4.51 7.24 8.96
N THR A 112 4.92 7.46 10.19
CA THR A 112 6.32 7.35 10.61
C THR A 112 6.81 5.92 10.42
N TYR A 113 7.91 5.76 9.70
CA TYR A 113 8.55 4.48 9.44
C TYR A 113 8.63 3.62 10.71
N ASN A 114 8.29 2.35 10.59
CA ASN A 114 8.35 1.34 11.64
C ASN A 114 7.52 1.66 12.91
N SER A 115 6.48 2.51 12.80
CA SER A 115 5.62 2.89 13.93
C SER A 115 4.20 2.37 13.75
N SER A 116 3.83 1.33 14.52
CA SER A 116 2.46 0.79 14.53
C SER A 116 1.46 1.76 15.17
N SER A 117 1.88 2.52 16.19
CA SER A 117 1.03 3.53 16.81
C SER A 117 0.69 4.68 15.88
N ASP A 118 1.69 5.20 15.14
CA ASP A 118 1.44 6.26 14.17
C ASP A 118 0.60 5.75 12.98
N LEU A 119 0.82 4.49 12.54
CA LEU A 119 -0.05 3.88 11.53
C LEU A 119 -1.51 3.82 12.01
N ALA A 120 -1.77 3.43 13.26
CA ALA A 120 -3.12 3.39 13.81
C ALA A 120 -3.77 4.78 13.85
N GLU A 121 -3.02 5.81 14.20
CA GLU A 121 -3.47 7.21 14.16
C GLU A 121 -3.75 7.67 12.72
N LYS A 122 -2.86 7.37 11.79
CA LYS A 122 -3.03 7.74 10.37
C LYS A 122 -4.20 7.01 9.68
N VAL A 123 -4.54 5.80 10.10
CA VAL A 123 -5.78 5.14 9.66
C VAL A 123 -7.01 5.95 10.08
N LYS A 124 -7.05 6.46 11.33
CA LYS A 124 -8.16 7.29 11.82
C LYS A 124 -8.22 8.65 11.12
N GLU A 125 -7.06 9.28 10.90
CA GLU A 125 -6.95 10.54 10.16
C GLU A 125 -7.44 10.37 8.71
N PHE A 126 -6.98 9.32 8.03
CA PHE A 126 -7.41 8.97 6.67
C PHE A 126 -8.93 8.85 6.54
N GLU A 127 -9.61 8.30 7.54
CA GLU A 127 -11.08 8.14 7.52
C GLU A 127 -11.84 9.47 7.62
N GLN A 128 -11.18 10.57 8.00
CA GLN A 128 -11.77 11.92 8.03
C GLN A 128 -11.64 12.65 6.69
N LEU A 129 -10.81 12.14 5.77
CA LEU A 129 -10.61 12.76 4.47
C LEU A 129 -11.76 12.42 3.52
N ASP A 130 -11.97 13.29 2.51
CA ASP A 130 -12.95 13.00 1.46
C ASP A 130 -12.50 11.85 0.57
N ARG A 131 -13.13 10.72 0.77
CA ARG A 131 -12.80 9.48 0.09
C ARG A 131 -13.01 9.54 -1.42
N VAL A 132 -13.99 10.31 -1.90
CA VAL A 132 -14.26 10.43 -3.33
C VAL A 132 -13.11 11.15 -3.99
N THR A 133 -12.73 12.30 -3.48
CA THR A 133 -11.59 13.09 -3.96
C THR A 133 -10.28 12.31 -3.90
N LEU A 134 -10.01 11.57 -2.81
CA LEU A 134 -8.81 10.73 -2.71
C LEU A 134 -8.74 9.66 -3.80
N LYS A 135 -9.87 9.03 -4.12
CA LYS A 135 -9.95 8.00 -5.18
C LYS A 135 -9.72 8.58 -6.57
N GLU A 136 -10.32 9.72 -6.85
CA GLU A 136 -10.15 10.45 -8.11
C GLU A 136 -8.69 10.86 -8.29
N ASN A 137 -8.10 11.49 -7.28
CA ASN A 137 -6.70 11.90 -7.29
C ASN A 137 -5.72 10.73 -7.45
N ALA A 138 -5.97 9.61 -6.76
CA ALA A 138 -5.15 8.40 -6.90
C ALA A 138 -5.20 7.87 -8.35
N ARG A 139 -6.39 7.85 -8.96
CA ARG A 139 -6.58 7.44 -10.35
C ARG A 139 -5.91 8.38 -11.34
N GLU A 140 -6.05 9.69 -11.14
CA GLU A 140 -5.42 10.73 -11.95
C GLU A 140 -3.89 10.62 -11.88
N PHE A 141 -3.33 10.47 -10.67
CA PHE A 141 -1.89 10.27 -10.48
C PHE A 141 -1.37 9.05 -11.27
N TYR A 142 -2.12 7.94 -11.28
CA TYR A 142 -1.77 6.78 -12.09
C TYR A 142 -1.76 7.12 -13.58
N GLN A 143 -2.81 7.77 -14.06
CA GLN A 143 -2.95 8.12 -15.48
C GLN A 143 -1.87 9.06 -15.97
N GLU A 144 -1.43 10.01 -15.16
CA GLU A 144 -0.44 11.02 -15.52
C GLU A 144 1.01 10.52 -15.41
N ARG A 145 1.28 9.56 -14.50
CA ARG A 145 2.67 9.28 -14.08
C ARG A 145 3.10 7.83 -14.07
N LEU A 146 2.16 6.90 -13.99
CA LEU A 146 2.49 5.50 -13.69
C LEU A 146 2.04 4.51 -14.78
N ARG A 147 1.49 4.99 -15.90
CA ARG A 147 1.07 4.13 -16.99
C ARG A 147 2.28 3.45 -17.62
N PRO A 148 2.20 2.13 -17.89
CA PRO A 148 3.28 1.39 -18.54
C PRO A 148 3.65 1.96 -19.91
N GLU A 149 2.67 2.43 -20.69
CA GLU A 149 2.86 2.99 -22.02
C GLU A 149 3.72 4.26 -21.98
N ASP A 150 3.43 5.17 -21.04
CA ASP A 150 4.16 6.43 -20.91
C ASP A 150 5.59 6.19 -20.41
N ASN A 151 5.78 5.20 -19.54
CA ASN A 151 7.11 4.79 -19.08
C ASN A 151 7.93 4.17 -20.21
N TYR A 152 7.30 3.31 -21.02
CA TYR A 152 7.95 2.72 -22.18
C TYR A 152 8.38 3.78 -23.21
N GLN A 153 7.52 4.75 -23.49
CA GLN A 153 7.83 5.84 -24.42
C GLN A 153 9.03 6.65 -23.95
N LYS A 154 9.04 7.06 -22.67
CA LYS A 154 10.18 7.77 -22.08
C LYS A 154 11.48 6.97 -22.14
N LEU A 155 11.41 5.66 -21.90
CA LEU A 155 12.56 4.78 -22.00
C LEU A 155 13.10 4.73 -23.43
N MET A 156 12.22 4.63 -24.43
CA MET A 156 12.61 4.64 -25.85
C MET A 156 13.25 5.96 -26.25
N GLU A 157 12.72 7.10 -25.83
CA GLU A 157 13.30 8.43 -26.07
C GLU A 157 14.74 8.51 -25.52
N ILE A 158 15.00 7.95 -24.32
CA ILE A 158 16.35 7.88 -23.75
C ILE A 158 17.27 7.03 -24.64
N TYR A 159 16.85 5.85 -25.07
CA TYR A 159 17.66 5.00 -25.94
C TYR A 159 17.97 5.66 -27.28
N GLU A 160 16.99 6.29 -27.90
CA GLU A 160 17.17 7.02 -29.17
C GLU A 160 18.17 8.18 -29.01
N SER A 161 18.09 8.93 -27.91
CA SER A 161 19.02 10.04 -27.63
C SER A 161 20.48 9.59 -27.47
N ILE A 162 20.69 8.38 -26.94
CA ILE A 162 22.03 7.79 -26.76
C ILE A 162 22.56 7.23 -28.09
N SER A 163 21.67 6.64 -28.90
CA SER A 163 22.04 6.01 -30.18
C SER A 163 22.31 7.01 -31.27
N ALA A 164 21.89 8.26 -31.15
CA ALA A 164 22.10 9.35 -32.10
C ALA A 164 23.46 10.08 -31.93
N ASN A 165 24.23 9.72 -30.90
CA ASN A 165 25.60 10.23 -30.65
C ASN A 165 26.65 9.15 -30.96
#